data_517a6fe8027cd063b4a734556f70ff66
#
_entry.id   517a6fe8027cd063b4a734556f70ff66
#
_cell.length_a   1.000
_cell.length_b   1.000
_cell.length_c   1.000
_cell.angle_alpha   90.00
_cell.angle_beta   90.00
_cell.angle_gamma   90.00
#
_symmetry.space_group_name_H-M   'P 1'
#
loop_
_entity.id
_entity.type
_entity.pdbx_description
1 polymer ?
#
loop_
_entity_poly.entity_id
_entity_poly.type
_entity_poly.pdbx_seq_one_letter_code
_entity_poly.pdbx_strand_id
1 'polypeptide(L)'
;EKRAPKAAYTSEFFVALEKINHTKIVSADGSTRFFTSDERHAIIALMHRQQTVKYTAVRKTIGLAEEDKFYNLNYSQKSGSKKSPEDTDFVKMENYHKIRKALREEVASEHLSPDKIKLYDDIARILTLYKNDDSRIRRLAEHDIASECYDALLEMSPSKFHNLSPKAMGKIIPFLLQGNTYDKACELAGYDFRTENNGEKSILLKGKNITNIVNDITNPVVRRSVSQTIKVINAIILEYGS
;
A
#
# COMPACT_ATOMS: atom_id res chain seq x y z
N GLU A 1 -14.31 -2.80 7.29
CA GLU A 1 -13.10 -3.59 7.56
C GLU A 1 -11.96 -2.73 8.08
N LYS A 2 -11.13 -3.27 8.99
CA LYS A 2 -9.99 -2.54 9.54
C LYS A 2 -8.88 -2.44 8.50
N ARG A 3 -8.20 -1.28 8.43
CA ARG A 3 -7.06 -1.04 7.55
C ARG A 3 -5.87 -1.93 7.91
N ALA A 4 -5.13 -2.39 6.92
CA ALA A 4 -3.90 -3.15 7.14
C ALA A 4 -2.79 -2.26 7.69
N PRO A 5 -1.95 -2.74 8.63
CA PRO A 5 -0.70 -2.05 8.97
C PRO A 5 0.20 -1.94 7.75
N LYS A 6 0.88 -0.80 7.58
CA LYS A 6 1.87 -0.68 6.49
C LYS A 6 3.06 -1.63 6.64
N ALA A 7 3.34 -2.03 7.87
CA ALA A 7 4.40 -2.98 8.20
C ALA A 7 4.04 -4.44 7.93
N ALA A 8 2.79 -4.75 7.62
CA ALA A 8 2.36 -6.10 7.27
C ALA A 8 3.02 -6.56 5.96
N TYR A 9 3.42 -7.83 5.90
CA TYR A 9 3.97 -8.42 4.67
C TYR A 9 3.05 -8.19 3.48
N THR A 10 1.75 -8.49 3.64
CA THR A 10 0.73 -8.28 2.60
C THR A 10 0.72 -6.84 2.10
N SER A 11 0.89 -5.83 2.99
CA SER A 11 0.92 -4.42 2.59
C SER A 11 2.19 -4.05 1.84
N GLU A 12 3.37 -4.48 2.30
CA GLU A 12 4.65 -4.19 1.63
C GLU A 12 4.71 -4.88 0.26
N PHE A 13 4.25 -6.14 0.20
CA PHE A 13 4.18 -6.92 -1.03
C PHE A 13 3.22 -6.31 -2.05
N PHE A 14 2.05 -5.88 -1.61
CA PHE A 14 1.06 -5.19 -2.44
C PHE A 14 1.66 -3.95 -3.10
N VAL A 15 2.27 -3.06 -2.31
CA VAL A 15 2.90 -1.82 -2.82
C VAL A 15 4.05 -2.13 -3.77
N ALA A 16 4.82 -3.18 -3.50
CA ALA A 16 5.90 -3.61 -4.39
C ALA A 16 5.36 -4.11 -5.74
N LEU A 17 4.29 -4.91 -5.74
CA LEU A 17 3.63 -5.38 -6.98
C LEU A 17 3.04 -4.23 -7.79
N GLU A 18 2.38 -3.26 -7.15
CA GLU A 18 1.92 -2.05 -7.84
C GLU A 18 3.08 -1.34 -8.54
N LYS A 19 4.19 -1.12 -7.83
CA LYS A 19 5.37 -0.47 -8.40
C LYS A 19 5.94 -1.25 -9.59
N ILE A 20 6.05 -2.56 -9.48
CA ILE A 20 6.54 -3.44 -10.55
C ILE A 20 5.64 -3.30 -11.79
N ASN A 21 4.32 -3.41 -11.61
CA ASN A 21 3.37 -3.40 -12.72
C ASN A 21 3.16 -2.02 -13.38
N HIS A 22 3.48 -0.92 -12.67
CA HIS A 22 3.43 0.44 -13.23
C HIS A 22 4.76 0.88 -13.87
N THR A 23 5.85 0.14 -13.65
CA THR A 23 7.15 0.52 -14.20
C THR A 23 7.24 0.11 -15.66
N LYS A 24 7.62 1.07 -16.50
CA LYS A 24 7.87 0.86 -17.93
C LYS A 24 9.36 0.97 -18.24
N ILE A 25 9.79 0.21 -19.22
CA ILE A 25 11.11 0.29 -19.83
C ILE A 25 10.94 1.03 -21.15
N VAL A 26 11.87 1.92 -21.45
CA VAL A 26 12.00 2.62 -22.74
C VAL A 26 13.20 2.03 -23.46
N SER A 27 12.98 1.41 -24.59
CA SER A 27 14.05 0.85 -25.43
C SER A 27 14.78 1.94 -26.24
N ALA A 28 15.92 1.62 -26.81
CA ALA A 28 16.73 2.54 -27.60
C ALA A 28 15.98 3.14 -28.79
N ASP A 29 15.01 2.42 -29.36
CA ASP A 29 14.14 2.87 -30.47
C ASP A 29 13.01 3.79 -30.02
N GLY A 30 12.89 4.07 -28.70
CA GLY A 30 11.83 4.88 -28.11
C GLY A 30 10.54 4.11 -27.80
N SER A 31 10.47 2.83 -28.12
CA SER A 31 9.33 1.99 -27.74
C SER A 31 9.27 1.80 -26.22
N THR A 32 8.08 1.58 -25.69
CA THR A 32 7.87 1.35 -24.25
C THR A 32 7.22 0.01 -24.00
N ARG A 33 7.70 -0.71 -23.00
CA ARG A 33 7.11 -1.96 -22.54
C ARG A 33 7.05 -2.05 -21.03
N PHE A 34 6.18 -2.88 -20.52
CA PHE A 34 6.20 -3.32 -19.11
C PHE A 34 7.16 -4.50 -18.93
N PHE A 35 7.42 -4.87 -17.69
CA PHE A 35 8.17 -6.09 -17.39
C PHE A 35 7.43 -7.33 -17.91
N THR A 36 8.18 -8.27 -18.48
CA THR A 36 7.66 -9.60 -18.83
C THR A 36 7.30 -10.41 -17.58
N SER A 37 6.64 -11.55 -17.74
CA SER A 37 6.33 -12.43 -16.62
C SER A 37 7.61 -12.89 -15.90
N ASP A 38 8.62 -13.31 -16.64
CA ASP A 38 9.88 -13.83 -16.10
C ASP A 38 10.65 -12.72 -15.37
N GLU A 39 10.69 -11.51 -15.94
CA GLU A 39 11.30 -10.34 -15.30
C GLU A 39 10.59 -9.99 -13.98
N ARG A 40 9.26 -10.04 -13.94
CA ARG A 40 8.50 -9.83 -12.70
C ARG A 40 8.84 -10.87 -11.64
N HIS A 41 8.85 -12.15 -12.00
CA HIS A 41 9.21 -13.22 -11.06
C HIS A 41 10.65 -13.06 -10.54
N ALA A 42 11.60 -12.71 -11.40
CA ALA A 42 12.98 -12.44 -11.00
C ALA A 42 13.07 -11.26 -10.00
N ILE A 43 12.31 -10.18 -10.25
CA ILE A 43 12.26 -9.01 -9.34
C ILE A 43 11.59 -9.40 -8.00
N ILE A 44 10.51 -10.18 -8.02
CA ILE A 44 9.85 -10.69 -6.81
C ILE A 44 10.82 -11.54 -5.98
N ALA A 45 11.54 -12.45 -6.61
CA ALA A 45 12.57 -13.25 -5.92
C ALA A 45 13.68 -12.36 -5.34
N LEU A 46 14.09 -11.31 -6.05
CA LEU A 46 15.10 -10.36 -5.58
C LEU A 46 14.65 -9.60 -4.33
N MET A 47 13.41 -9.12 -4.28
CA MET A 47 12.90 -8.37 -3.12
C MET A 47 12.67 -9.24 -1.86
N HIS A 48 12.50 -10.56 -2.01
CA HIS A 48 12.51 -11.47 -0.88
C HIS A 48 13.93 -11.70 -0.31
N ARG A 49 14.97 -11.50 -1.14
CA ARG A 49 16.37 -11.62 -0.71
C ARG A 49 16.95 -10.31 -0.18
N GLN A 50 16.50 -9.17 -0.68
CA GLN A 50 17.06 -7.85 -0.36
C GLN A 50 15.99 -6.94 0.24
N GLN A 51 16.27 -6.36 1.41
CA GLN A 51 15.39 -5.43 2.11
C GLN A 51 15.05 -4.19 1.27
N THR A 52 16.03 -3.69 0.52
CA THR A 52 15.91 -2.56 -0.40
C THR A 52 16.47 -2.97 -1.74
N VAL A 53 15.63 -2.95 -2.76
CA VAL A 53 16.02 -3.22 -4.14
C VAL A 53 16.15 -1.89 -4.88
N LYS A 54 17.32 -1.62 -5.45
CA LYS A 54 17.57 -0.44 -6.29
C LYS A 54 17.28 -0.74 -7.75
N TYR A 55 17.07 0.29 -8.57
CA TYR A 55 16.92 0.12 -10.02
C TYR A 55 18.16 -0.53 -10.66
N THR A 56 19.37 -0.22 -10.17
CA THR A 56 20.62 -0.88 -10.62
C THR A 56 20.56 -2.39 -10.39
N ALA A 57 20.02 -2.85 -9.27
CA ALA A 57 19.87 -4.27 -8.98
C ALA A 57 18.79 -4.92 -9.89
N VAL A 58 17.68 -4.20 -10.15
CA VAL A 58 16.64 -4.64 -11.09
C VAL A 58 17.25 -4.82 -12.48
N ARG A 59 17.95 -3.79 -13.02
CA ARG A 59 18.62 -3.87 -14.35
C ARG A 59 19.48 -5.11 -14.46
N LYS A 60 20.34 -5.34 -13.46
CA LYS A 60 21.25 -6.51 -13.45
C LYS A 60 20.48 -7.83 -13.42
N THR A 61 19.41 -7.90 -12.64
CA THR A 61 18.63 -9.13 -12.43
C THR A 61 17.88 -9.55 -13.69
N ILE A 62 17.32 -8.58 -14.43
CA ILE A 62 16.56 -8.86 -15.66
C ILE A 62 17.42 -8.82 -16.93
N GLY A 63 18.72 -8.53 -16.80
CA GLY A 63 19.62 -8.43 -17.96
C GLY A 63 19.26 -7.27 -18.92
N LEU A 64 18.78 -6.14 -18.38
CA LEU A 64 18.37 -4.99 -19.18
C LEU A 64 19.59 -4.36 -19.88
N ALA A 65 19.48 -4.12 -21.19
CA ALA A 65 20.54 -3.51 -22.00
C ALA A 65 20.92 -2.10 -21.50
N GLU A 66 22.15 -1.66 -21.75
CA GLU A 66 22.64 -0.35 -21.26
C GLU A 66 21.87 0.82 -21.86
N GLU A 67 21.44 0.69 -23.11
CA GLU A 67 20.68 1.68 -23.87
C GLU A 67 19.26 1.87 -23.36
N ASP A 68 18.68 0.81 -22.78
CA ASP A 68 17.31 0.83 -22.25
C ASP A 68 17.24 1.61 -20.94
N LYS A 69 16.13 2.31 -20.72
CA LYS A 69 15.94 3.20 -19.58
C LYS A 69 14.63 2.89 -18.84
N PHE A 70 14.59 3.13 -17.55
CA PHE A 70 13.33 3.12 -16.81
C PHE A 70 12.58 4.44 -17.05
N TYR A 71 11.34 4.37 -17.54
CA TYR A 71 10.56 5.53 -17.95
C TYR A 71 10.41 6.60 -16.88
N ASN A 72 10.30 6.20 -15.62
CA ASN A 72 10.05 7.10 -14.49
C ASN A 72 11.33 7.65 -13.82
N LEU A 73 12.51 7.42 -14.40
CA LEU A 73 13.76 7.98 -13.94
C LEU A 73 14.23 9.13 -14.84
N ASN A 74 14.75 10.18 -14.21
CA ASN A 74 15.33 11.31 -14.95
C ASN A 74 16.81 11.07 -15.21
N TYR A 75 17.17 10.72 -16.43
CA TYR A 75 18.55 10.52 -16.88
C TYR A 75 19.24 11.80 -17.36
N SER A 76 18.51 12.95 -17.41
CA SER A 76 19.05 14.23 -17.85
C SER A 76 19.75 15.02 -16.73
N GLN A 77 20.20 14.37 -15.67
CA GLN A 77 20.87 15.06 -14.56
C GLN A 77 22.17 15.73 -15.04
N LYS A 78 22.31 17.00 -14.65
CA LYS A 78 23.47 17.84 -14.97
C LYS A 78 24.78 17.13 -14.59
N SER A 79 25.75 17.20 -15.48
CA SER A 79 27.16 16.83 -15.27
C SER A 79 27.67 17.37 -13.93
N GLY A 80 27.81 16.51 -12.93
CA GLY A 80 28.27 16.90 -11.57
C GLY A 80 27.74 15.99 -10.43
N SER A 81 26.66 15.26 -10.62
CA SER A 81 26.22 14.27 -9.64
C SER A 81 26.95 12.94 -9.86
N LYS A 82 27.69 12.48 -8.85
CA LYS A 82 28.37 11.18 -8.87
C LYS A 82 27.44 9.96 -8.78
N LYS A 83 26.10 10.18 -8.65
CA LYS A 83 25.12 9.09 -8.47
C LYS A 83 24.27 8.93 -9.72
N SER A 84 24.17 7.70 -10.21
CA SER A 84 23.22 7.34 -11.26
C SER A 84 21.77 7.50 -10.76
N PRO A 85 20.80 7.90 -11.60
CA PRO A 85 19.39 7.87 -11.25
C PRO A 85 18.94 6.48 -10.78
N GLU A 86 19.56 5.42 -11.27
CA GLU A 86 19.28 4.03 -10.92
C GLU A 86 19.82 3.62 -9.55
N ASP A 87 20.62 4.44 -8.87
CA ASP A 87 21.03 4.22 -7.48
C ASP A 87 19.90 4.51 -6.47
N THR A 88 18.75 4.97 -6.96
CA THR A 88 17.56 5.18 -6.14
C THR A 88 16.83 3.87 -5.86
N ASP A 89 16.06 3.87 -4.77
CA ASP A 89 15.32 2.70 -4.35
C ASP A 89 14.13 2.43 -5.28
N PHE A 90 14.07 1.20 -5.78
CA PHE A 90 12.94 0.70 -6.56
C PHE A 90 11.82 0.22 -5.65
N VAL A 91 12.04 -0.81 -4.86
CA VAL A 91 11.09 -1.32 -3.86
C VAL A 91 11.77 -1.61 -2.54
N LYS A 92 10.98 -1.58 -1.46
CA LYS A 92 11.43 -1.92 -0.11
C LYS A 92 10.42 -2.85 0.55
N MET A 93 10.92 -3.89 1.21
CA MET A 93 10.17 -4.75 2.11
C MET A 93 10.84 -4.76 3.50
N GLU A 94 10.93 -3.56 4.09
CA GLU A 94 11.75 -3.32 5.26
C GLU A 94 11.28 -4.11 6.48
N ASN A 95 9.97 -4.10 6.75
CA ASN A 95 9.42 -4.75 7.94
C ASN A 95 9.39 -6.27 7.77
N TYR A 96 9.12 -6.77 6.57
CA TYR A 96 9.26 -8.19 6.26
C TYR A 96 10.65 -8.70 6.63
N HIS A 97 11.71 -8.04 6.15
CA HIS A 97 13.07 -8.46 6.41
C HIS A 97 13.48 -8.31 7.88
N LYS A 98 12.96 -7.28 8.58
CA LYS A 98 13.19 -7.11 10.01
C LYS A 98 12.53 -8.24 10.83
N ILE A 99 11.26 -8.54 10.55
CA ILE A 99 10.52 -9.63 11.22
C ILE A 99 11.20 -10.97 10.95
N ARG A 100 11.53 -11.27 9.69
CA ARG A 100 12.22 -12.50 9.30
C ARG A 100 13.53 -12.67 10.07
N LYS A 101 14.31 -11.59 10.18
CA LYS A 101 15.58 -11.58 10.89
C LYS A 101 15.39 -11.78 12.39
N ALA A 102 14.38 -11.15 12.99
CA ALA A 102 14.02 -11.32 14.38
C ALA A 102 13.58 -12.76 14.67
N LEU A 103 12.86 -13.41 13.76
CA LEU A 103 12.47 -14.82 13.85
C LEU A 103 13.61 -15.79 13.50
N ARG A 104 14.80 -15.29 13.12
CA ARG A 104 15.96 -16.09 12.68
C ARG A 104 15.64 -17.04 11.53
N GLU A 105 14.69 -16.68 10.68
CA GLU A 105 14.27 -17.48 9.54
C GLU A 105 15.20 -17.26 8.33
N GLU A 106 15.39 -18.31 7.54
CA GLU A 106 16.11 -18.24 6.28
C GLU A 106 15.36 -17.42 5.24
N VAL A 107 16.07 -16.99 4.20
CA VAL A 107 15.49 -16.26 3.09
C VAL A 107 14.57 -17.18 2.32
N ALA A 108 13.31 -16.79 2.16
CA ALA A 108 12.37 -17.51 1.30
C ALA A 108 12.88 -17.49 -0.15
N SER A 109 12.83 -18.64 -0.83
CA SER A 109 13.32 -18.75 -2.19
C SER A 109 12.43 -18.01 -3.20
N GLU A 110 11.10 -18.10 -3.08
CA GLU A 110 10.16 -17.46 -4.03
C GLU A 110 8.85 -17.01 -3.41
N HIS A 111 8.14 -17.88 -2.68
CA HIS A 111 6.84 -17.55 -2.10
C HIS A 111 6.74 -18.01 -0.66
N LEU A 112 6.17 -17.16 0.19
CA LEU A 112 5.82 -17.55 1.55
C LEU A 112 4.53 -18.40 1.52
N SER A 113 4.49 -19.43 2.36
CA SER A 113 3.23 -20.17 2.57
C SER A 113 2.16 -19.24 3.16
N PRO A 114 0.87 -19.52 2.93
CA PRO A 114 -0.23 -18.74 3.49
C PRO A 114 -0.14 -18.58 5.02
N ASP A 115 0.29 -19.63 5.73
CA ASP A 115 0.45 -19.61 7.19
C ASP A 115 1.58 -18.66 7.61
N LYS A 116 2.71 -18.67 6.89
CA LYS A 116 3.79 -17.70 7.12
C LYS A 116 3.36 -16.27 6.83
N ILE A 117 2.67 -16.01 5.73
CA ILE A 117 2.13 -14.68 5.41
C ILE A 117 1.25 -14.21 6.57
N LYS A 118 0.35 -15.06 7.05
CA LYS A 118 -0.52 -14.75 8.18
C LYS A 118 0.27 -14.44 9.44
N LEU A 119 1.28 -15.23 9.77
CA LEU A 119 2.15 -14.99 10.93
C LEU A 119 2.84 -13.63 10.85
N TYR A 120 3.45 -13.29 9.71
CA TYR A 120 4.11 -12.00 9.50
C TYR A 120 3.13 -10.83 9.62
N ASP A 121 1.93 -10.96 9.05
CA ASP A 121 0.89 -9.95 9.13
C ASP A 121 0.36 -9.78 10.56
N ASP A 122 0.20 -10.87 11.30
CA ASP A 122 -0.24 -10.83 12.70
C ASP A 122 0.83 -10.19 13.60
N ILE A 123 2.12 -10.52 13.42
CA ILE A 123 3.23 -9.86 14.14
C ILE A 123 3.22 -8.36 13.85
N ALA A 124 3.19 -7.96 12.58
CA ALA A 124 3.15 -6.55 12.19
C ALA A 124 1.94 -5.83 12.78
N ARG A 125 0.78 -6.48 12.84
CA ARG A 125 -0.44 -5.96 13.46
C ARG A 125 -0.28 -5.77 14.96
N ILE A 126 0.28 -6.73 15.67
CA ILE A 126 0.54 -6.64 17.11
C ILE A 126 1.46 -5.46 17.41
N LEU A 127 2.60 -5.38 16.71
CA LEU A 127 3.59 -4.32 16.91
C LEU A 127 3.05 -2.92 16.55
N THR A 128 2.11 -2.83 15.59
CA THR A 128 1.50 -1.55 15.20
C THR A 128 0.44 -1.08 16.19
N LEU A 129 -0.41 -1.99 16.67
CA LEU A 129 -1.58 -1.66 17.49
C LEU A 129 -1.22 -1.46 18.97
N TYR A 130 -0.38 -2.32 19.51
CA TYR A 130 -0.03 -2.28 20.92
C TYR A 130 1.25 -1.46 21.14
N LYS A 131 1.24 -0.57 22.14
CA LYS A 131 2.37 0.32 22.45
C LYS A 131 3.16 -0.11 23.69
N ASN A 132 2.54 -0.91 24.54
CA ASN A 132 3.15 -1.45 25.76
C ASN A 132 3.73 -2.84 25.47
N ASP A 133 4.96 -3.09 25.90
CA ASP A 133 5.68 -4.31 25.60
C ASP A 133 5.06 -5.55 26.27
N ASP A 134 4.53 -5.42 27.51
CA ASP A 134 3.82 -6.52 28.14
C ASP A 134 2.61 -6.99 27.34
N SER A 135 1.89 -6.02 26.73
CA SER A 135 0.74 -6.32 25.87
C SER A 135 1.18 -6.95 24.56
N ARG A 136 2.31 -6.52 23.99
CA ARG A 136 2.90 -7.11 22.79
C ARG A 136 3.36 -8.54 23.06
N ILE A 137 4.12 -8.78 24.14
CA ILE A 137 4.60 -10.10 24.53
C ILE A 137 3.44 -11.07 24.73
N ARG A 138 2.38 -10.64 25.46
CA ARG A 138 1.20 -11.48 25.67
C ARG A 138 0.54 -11.90 24.36
N ARG A 139 0.48 -10.99 23.38
CA ARG A 139 -0.12 -11.27 22.07
C ARG A 139 0.81 -12.09 21.17
N LEU A 140 2.12 -11.86 21.23
CA LEU A 140 3.10 -12.66 20.50
C LEU A 140 3.13 -14.11 21.00
N ALA A 141 2.91 -14.31 22.30
CA ALA A 141 2.85 -15.65 22.92
C ALA A 141 1.60 -16.48 22.49
N GLU A 142 0.61 -15.85 21.86
CA GLU A 142 -0.53 -16.56 21.24
C GLU A 142 -0.13 -17.25 19.90
N HIS A 143 1.07 -16.95 19.39
CA HIS A 143 1.62 -17.52 18.16
C HIS A 143 2.81 -18.45 18.50
N ASP A 144 3.09 -19.38 17.60
CA ASP A 144 4.25 -20.29 17.73
C ASP A 144 5.56 -19.55 17.39
N ILE A 145 5.98 -18.67 18.33
CA ILE A 145 7.18 -17.84 18.23
C ILE A 145 8.04 -18.12 19.46
N ALA A 146 9.30 -18.50 19.24
CA ALA A 146 10.26 -18.71 20.32
C ALA A 146 10.49 -17.41 21.12
N SER A 147 10.50 -17.51 22.45
CA SER A 147 10.60 -16.35 23.34
C SER A 147 11.87 -15.51 23.13
N GLU A 148 12.96 -16.14 22.72
CA GLU A 148 14.22 -15.46 22.39
C GLU A 148 14.13 -14.54 21.15
N CYS A 149 13.04 -14.60 20.40
CA CYS A 149 12.78 -13.70 19.27
C CYS A 149 12.07 -12.41 19.70
N TYR A 150 11.51 -12.34 20.92
CA TYR A 150 10.67 -11.21 21.34
C TYR A 150 11.45 -9.90 21.42
N ASP A 151 12.64 -9.90 22.00
CA ASP A 151 13.44 -8.68 22.16
C ASP A 151 13.69 -8.01 20.82
N ALA A 152 14.08 -8.76 19.80
CA ALA A 152 14.33 -8.24 18.47
C ALA A 152 13.03 -7.74 17.78
N LEU A 153 11.87 -8.33 18.06
CA LEU A 153 10.58 -7.87 17.57
C LEU A 153 10.12 -6.59 18.29
N LEU A 154 10.38 -6.48 19.60
CA LEU A 154 9.98 -5.32 20.40
C LEU A 154 10.76 -4.04 20.08
N GLU A 155 11.98 -4.16 19.51
CA GLU A 155 12.74 -3.02 18.98
C GLU A 155 12.00 -2.33 17.82
N MET A 156 11.06 -3.02 17.16
CA MET A 156 10.28 -2.48 16.05
C MET A 156 9.11 -1.63 16.57
N SER A 157 8.94 -0.43 16.00
CA SER A 157 7.86 0.50 16.38
C SER A 157 7.05 1.00 15.17
N PRO A 158 6.43 0.10 14.38
CA PRO A 158 5.60 0.53 13.26
C PRO A 158 4.34 1.25 13.77
N SER A 159 3.86 2.26 13.03
CA SER A 159 2.75 3.09 13.49
C SER A 159 1.74 3.48 12.42
N LYS A 160 1.99 3.11 11.15
CA LYS A 160 1.17 3.57 10.02
C LYS A 160 0.28 2.45 9.48
N PHE A 161 -0.89 2.87 8.96
CA PHE A 161 -1.83 1.97 8.29
C PHE A 161 -1.90 2.27 6.79
N HIS A 162 -2.19 1.24 6.01
CA HIS A 162 -2.52 1.34 4.60
C HIS A 162 -3.98 1.82 4.41
N ASN A 163 -4.34 2.24 3.20
CA ASN A 163 -5.73 2.65 2.92
C ASN A 163 -6.66 1.46 2.71
N LEU A 164 -6.12 0.29 2.34
CA LEU A 164 -6.87 -0.94 2.11
C LEU A 164 -6.85 -1.86 3.34
N SER A 165 -7.85 -2.73 3.42
CA SER A 165 -7.89 -3.83 4.39
C SER A 165 -7.05 -5.03 3.90
N PRO A 166 -6.58 -5.92 4.80
CA PRO A 166 -5.90 -7.15 4.40
C PRO A 166 -6.75 -8.02 3.46
N LYS A 167 -8.05 -8.06 3.69
CA LYS A 167 -9.01 -8.83 2.85
C LYS A 167 -9.10 -8.25 1.44
N ALA A 168 -9.13 -6.92 1.29
CA ALA A 168 -9.14 -6.29 -0.02
C ALA A 168 -7.83 -6.58 -0.76
N MET A 169 -6.69 -6.39 -0.11
CA MET A 169 -5.38 -6.72 -0.71
C MET A 169 -5.29 -8.19 -1.11
N GLY A 170 -5.73 -9.11 -0.24
CA GLY A 170 -5.72 -10.55 -0.54
C GLY A 170 -6.54 -10.93 -1.77
N LYS A 171 -7.60 -10.20 -2.09
CA LYS A 171 -8.37 -10.39 -3.32
C LYS A 171 -7.69 -9.80 -4.56
N ILE A 172 -6.95 -8.69 -4.42
CA ILE A 172 -6.35 -7.96 -5.53
C ILE A 172 -4.96 -8.55 -5.91
N ILE A 173 -4.16 -8.97 -4.92
CA ILE A 173 -2.79 -9.50 -5.13
C ILE A 173 -2.71 -10.58 -6.21
N PRO A 174 -3.61 -11.60 -6.28
CA PRO A 174 -3.55 -12.61 -7.33
C PRO A 174 -3.56 -12.04 -8.76
N PHE A 175 -4.31 -10.96 -8.97
CA PHE A 175 -4.37 -10.29 -10.27
C PHE A 175 -3.15 -9.39 -10.51
N LEU A 176 -2.59 -8.75 -9.47
CA LEU A 176 -1.33 -8.04 -9.57
C LEU A 176 -0.17 -8.98 -9.93
N LEU A 177 -0.13 -10.19 -9.37
CA LEU A 177 0.86 -11.21 -9.72
C LEU A 177 0.81 -11.61 -11.19
N GLN A 178 -0.36 -11.56 -11.83
CA GLN A 178 -0.52 -11.77 -13.27
C GLN A 178 0.00 -10.60 -14.12
N GLY A 179 0.42 -9.49 -13.49
CA GLY A 179 0.95 -8.31 -14.17
C GLY A 179 -0.11 -7.25 -14.51
N ASN A 180 -1.34 -7.40 -14.01
CA ASN A 180 -2.35 -6.37 -14.20
C ASN A 180 -1.98 -5.08 -13.44
N THR A 181 -2.34 -3.93 -14.00
CA THR A 181 -2.29 -2.65 -13.28
C THR A 181 -3.28 -2.67 -12.11
N TYR A 182 -3.09 -1.78 -11.13
CA TYR A 182 -3.96 -1.71 -9.96
C TYR A 182 -5.45 -1.60 -10.31
N ASP A 183 -5.81 -0.68 -11.23
CA ASP A 183 -7.21 -0.47 -11.63
C ASP A 183 -7.81 -1.77 -12.23
N LYS A 184 -7.05 -2.42 -13.12
CA LYS A 184 -7.50 -3.67 -13.74
C LYS A 184 -7.58 -4.82 -12.73
N ALA A 185 -6.64 -4.91 -11.83
CA ALA A 185 -6.65 -5.90 -10.75
C ALA A 185 -7.84 -5.70 -9.80
N CYS A 186 -8.23 -4.45 -9.53
CA CYS A 186 -9.43 -4.14 -8.74
C CYS A 186 -10.72 -4.55 -9.46
N GLU A 187 -10.87 -4.23 -10.75
CA GLU A 187 -12.02 -4.69 -11.55
C GLU A 187 -12.16 -6.23 -11.50
N LEU A 188 -11.06 -6.94 -11.74
CA LEU A 188 -11.03 -8.41 -11.73
C LEU A 188 -11.32 -9.00 -10.33
N ALA A 189 -10.95 -8.27 -9.27
CA ALA A 189 -11.25 -8.64 -7.88
C ALA A 189 -12.70 -8.33 -7.46
N GLY A 190 -13.52 -7.76 -8.36
CA GLY A 190 -14.89 -7.37 -8.12
C GLY A 190 -15.05 -6.04 -7.40
N TYR A 191 -14.00 -5.19 -7.39
CA TYR A 191 -14.07 -3.80 -6.93
C TYR A 191 -14.29 -2.90 -8.14
N ASP A 192 -15.54 -2.58 -8.42
CA ASP A 192 -15.88 -1.60 -9.44
C ASP A 192 -15.83 -0.19 -8.83
N PHE A 193 -14.80 0.57 -9.18
CA PHE A 193 -14.71 2.00 -8.82
C PHE A 193 -15.53 2.88 -9.76
N ARG A 194 -15.96 2.32 -10.88
CA ARG A 194 -16.90 2.92 -11.81
C ARG A 194 -18.32 2.48 -11.44
N THR A 195 -18.69 2.54 -10.17
CA THR A 195 -20.12 2.59 -9.90
C THR A 195 -20.63 3.70 -10.81
N GLU A 196 -21.36 3.31 -11.84
CA GLU A 196 -22.27 4.22 -12.47
C GLU A 196 -22.93 4.95 -11.31
N ASN A 197 -22.61 6.23 -11.16
CA ASN A 197 -23.46 7.12 -10.42
C ASN A 197 -24.80 7.04 -11.13
N ASN A 198 -25.56 5.97 -10.85
CA ASN A 198 -26.97 5.90 -11.15
C ASN A 198 -27.57 7.05 -10.38
N GLY A 199 -27.38 8.23 -10.98
CA GLY A 199 -28.10 9.46 -10.84
C GLY A 199 -28.88 9.77 -9.57
N GLU A 200 -28.57 9.17 -8.42
CA GLU A 200 -28.92 9.74 -7.14
C GLU A 200 -28.01 10.94 -6.95
N LYS A 201 -28.47 12.04 -7.57
CA LYS A 201 -27.92 13.36 -7.32
C LYS A 201 -27.79 13.51 -5.82
N SER A 202 -26.56 13.66 -5.33
CA SER A 202 -26.30 13.93 -3.92
C SER A 202 -27.27 15.04 -3.47
N ILE A 203 -28.18 14.64 -2.57
CA ILE A 203 -29.29 15.53 -2.17
C ILE A 203 -28.67 16.56 -1.24
N LEU A 204 -28.42 17.75 -1.79
CA LEU A 204 -28.05 18.90 -0.98
C LEU A 204 -29.16 19.14 0.06
N LEU A 205 -28.76 19.42 1.30
CA LEU A 205 -29.69 19.82 2.34
C LEU A 205 -30.26 21.20 2.02
N LYS A 206 -31.27 21.24 1.12
CA LYS A 206 -31.94 22.43 0.63
C LYS A 206 -33.45 22.19 0.63
N GLY A 207 -34.19 23.26 0.58
CA GLY A 207 -35.64 23.22 0.42
C GLY A 207 -36.42 23.73 1.63
N LYS A 208 -37.74 23.88 1.42
CA LYS A 208 -38.62 24.45 2.44
C LYS A 208 -38.57 23.73 3.77
N ASN A 209 -38.46 22.39 3.77
CA ASN A 209 -38.43 21.60 5.00
C ASN A 209 -37.18 21.91 5.85
N ILE A 210 -36.00 22.00 5.24
CA ILE A 210 -34.76 22.34 5.97
C ILE A 210 -34.83 23.80 6.49
N THR A 211 -35.31 24.71 5.67
CA THR A 211 -35.49 26.12 6.06
C THR A 211 -36.48 26.25 7.23
N ASN A 212 -37.59 25.51 7.22
CA ASN A 212 -38.55 25.50 8.29
C ASN A 212 -37.94 24.95 9.60
N ILE A 213 -37.25 23.81 9.53
CA ILE A 213 -36.56 23.22 10.72
C ILE A 213 -35.57 24.22 11.32
N VAL A 214 -34.82 24.94 10.52
CA VAL A 214 -33.87 25.96 10.99
C VAL A 214 -34.59 27.15 11.59
N ASN A 215 -35.74 27.59 11.03
CA ASN A 215 -36.51 28.70 11.50
C ASN A 215 -37.27 28.40 12.79
N ASP A 216 -37.68 27.15 13.01
CA ASP A 216 -38.35 26.68 14.22
C ASP A 216 -37.44 26.63 15.46
N ILE A 217 -36.09 26.72 15.24
CA ILE A 217 -35.14 26.81 16.34
C ILE A 217 -35.21 28.20 16.97
N THR A 218 -35.76 28.25 18.17
CA THR A 218 -35.98 29.50 18.92
C THR A 218 -34.68 30.12 19.45
N ASN A 219 -33.69 29.26 19.83
CA ASN A 219 -32.39 29.73 20.33
C ASN A 219 -31.50 30.23 19.18
N PRO A 220 -31.12 31.56 19.15
CA PRO A 220 -30.35 32.13 18.05
C PRO A 220 -28.97 31.50 17.90
N VAL A 221 -28.30 31.08 18.96
CA VAL A 221 -26.98 30.46 18.91
C VAL A 221 -27.07 29.08 18.27
N VAL A 222 -28.06 28.28 18.69
CA VAL A 222 -28.30 26.94 18.13
C VAL A 222 -28.69 27.06 16.64
N ARG A 223 -29.59 28.00 16.31
CA ARG A 223 -29.98 28.27 14.90
C ARG A 223 -28.75 28.57 14.04
N ARG A 224 -27.82 29.44 14.52
CA ARG A 224 -26.59 29.78 13.80
C ARG A 224 -25.72 28.55 13.61
N SER A 225 -25.50 27.75 14.64
CA SER A 225 -24.71 26.51 14.57
C SER A 225 -25.29 25.52 13.57
N VAL A 226 -26.59 25.24 13.61
CA VAL A 226 -27.26 24.34 12.67
C VAL A 226 -27.16 24.87 11.24
N SER A 227 -27.35 26.17 11.02
CA SER A 227 -27.20 26.78 9.69
C SER A 227 -25.79 26.64 9.15
N GLN A 228 -24.77 26.80 9.97
CA GLN A 228 -23.38 26.59 9.56
C GLN A 228 -23.08 25.10 9.26
N THR A 229 -23.57 24.20 10.10
CA THR A 229 -23.44 22.74 9.88
C THR A 229 -24.03 22.34 8.52
N ILE A 230 -25.24 22.83 8.19
CA ILE A 230 -25.87 22.57 6.88
C ILE A 230 -25.00 23.08 5.73
N LYS A 231 -24.40 24.27 5.87
CA LYS A 231 -23.48 24.81 4.84
C LYS A 231 -22.26 23.95 4.66
N VAL A 232 -21.63 23.47 5.75
CA VAL A 232 -20.46 22.59 5.71
C VAL A 232 -20.84 21.26 5.06
N ILE A 233 -21.94 20.64 5.47
CA ILE A 233 -22.42 19.39 4.88
C ILE A 233 -22.66 19.56 3.37
N ASN A 234 -23.32 20.63 2.95
CA ASN A 234 -23.55 20.91 1.55
C ASN A 234 -22.24 21.15 0.77
N ALA A 235 -21.25 21.80 1.37
CA ALA A 235 -19.94 21.97 0.75
C ALA A 235 -19.23 20.62 0.57
N ILE A 236 -19.28 19.75 1.56
CA ILE A 236 -18.74 18.39 1.48
C ILE A 236 -19.45 17.57 0.38
N ILE A 237 -20.80 17.67 0.31
CA ILE A 237 -21.58 16.98 -0.71
C ILE A 237 -21.21 17.50 -2.12
N LEU A 238 -20.96 18.81 -2.29
CA LEU A 238 -20.57 19.39 -3.57
C LEU A 238 -19.15 18.98 -3.99
N GLU A 239 -18.24 18.81 -3.04
CA GLU A 239 -16.84 18.47 -3.31
C GLU A 239 -16.63 16.97 -3.52
N TYR A 240 -17.32 16.13 -2.71
CA TYR A 240 -17.06 14.70 -2.63
C TYR A 240 -18.29 13.82 -2.92
N GLY A 241 -19.44 14.41 -3.15
CA GLY A 241 -20.72 13.71 -3.29
C GLY A 241 -21.15 13.43 -4.73
N SER A 242 -20.17 13.35 -5.67
CA SER A 242 -20.40 12.99 -7.07
C SER A 242 -20.14 11.54 -7.34
#